data_9509a20e6b664a52da28eea161753e76
#
_entry.id   9509a20e6b664a52da28eea161753e76
#
_cell.length_a   1.000
_cell.length_b   1.000
_cell.length_c   1.000
_cell.angle_alpha   90.00
_cell.angle_beta   90.00
_cell.angle_gamma   90.00
#
_symmetry.space_group_name_H-M   'P 1'
#
loop_
_entity.id
_entity.type
_entity.pdbx_description
1 polymer ?
#
loop_
_entity_poly.entity_id
_entity_poly.type
_entity_poly.pdbx_seq_one_letter_code
_entity_poly.pdbx_strand_id
1 'polypeptide(L)'
;QRRDREVVAAYDLRSGLQHWEHGWTGLFQESMGGPGPRATPTWSDGKLYPLGALGELQALNASNGELLWRRNILEDAGVGNLTWGMSGAPLVDDGRVIVFPGGRNNKSVIAYNAADGSIAWTSQDDQGGYASPQLATLADKRQLLYFSGKRIVGLDPADGSLLWEHPWYSNNDINSAQPIQVDDDHLWVSSSYGHGSELLKIVHRGDGFV
;
A
#
# COMPACT_ATOMS: atom_id res chain seq x y z
N GLN A 1 0.28 -15.48 -11.19
CA GLN A 1 -0.85 -15.67 -12.11
C GLN A 1 -0.90 -17.12 -12.59
N ARG A 2 -2.07 -17.77 -12.51
CA ARG A 2 -2.34 -19.08 -13.10
C ARG A 2 -3.60 -19.00 -13.95
N ARG A 3 -3.42 -18.93 -15.28
CA ARG A 3 -4.49 -18.66 -16.26
C ARG A 3 -5.22 -17.34 -15.92
N ASP A 4 -6.53 -17.37 -15.67
CA ASP A 4 -7.42 -16.27 -15.31
C ASP A 4 -7.51 -16.01 -13.79
N ARG A 5 -6.60 -16.63 -12.99
CA ARG A 5 -6.61 -16.50 -11.53
C ARG A 5 -5.32 -15.87 -11.03
N GLU A 6 -5.43 -14.92 -10.14
CA GLU A 6 -4.33 -14.51 -9.25
C GLU A 6 -4.23 -15.56 -8.13
N VAL A 7 -3.01 -15.89 -7.74
CA VAL A 7 -2.74 -17.00 -6.82
C VAL A 7 -1.69 -16.62 -5.81
N VAL A 8 -1.93 -16.99 -4.57
CA VAL A 8 -0.95 -17.02 -3.48
C VAL A 8 -0.68 -18.48 -3.12
N ALA A 9 0.57 -18.84 -2.96
CA ALA A 9 0.96 -20.19 -2.58
C ALA A 9 2.09 -20.17 -1.56
N ALA A 10 2.05 -21.10 -0.62
CA ALA A 10 3.12 -21.32 0.35
C ALA A 10 3.93 -22.57 0.00
N TYR A 11 5.23 -22.45 0.16
CA TYR A 11 6.16 -23.52 -0.14
C TYR A 11 7.09 -23.77 1.04
N ASP A 12 7.48 -25.02 1.22
CA ASP A 12 8.56 -25.36 2.13
C ASP A 12 9.87 -24.77 1.63
N LEU A 13 10.56 -24.03 2.48
CA LEU A 13 11.76 -23.29 2.11
C LEU A 13 12.92 -24.21 1.69
N ARG A 14 12.99 -25.43 2.24
CA ARG A 14 14.10 -26.36 1.98
C ARG A 14 13.85 -27.28 0.80
N SER A 15 12.64 -27.84 0.74
CA SER A 15 12.28 -28.83 -0.29
C SER A 15 11.60 -28.22 -1.51
N GLY A 16 11.07 -27.01 -1.41
CA GLY A 16 10.27 -26.40 -2.46
C GLY A 16 8.88 -27.03 -2.64
N LEU A 17 8.48 -27.95 -1.78
CA LEU A 17 7.16 -28.56 -1.84
C LEU A 17 6.06 -27.54 -1.50
N GLN A 18 5.02 -27.51 -2.30
CA GLN A 18 3.86 -26.65 -2.05
C GLN A 18 3.05 -27.16 -0.87
N HIS A 19 2.87 -26.32 0.14
CA HIS A 19 2.02 -26.62 1.30
C HIS A 19 0.54 -26.38 0.97
N TRP A 20 0.24 -25.20 0.43
CA TRP A 20 -1.12 -24.82 0.05
C TRP A 20 -1.11 -23.77 -1.08
N GLU A 21 -2.25 -23.59 -1.68
CA GLU A 21 -2.53 -22.57 -2.68
C GLU A 21 -3.93 -22.01 -2.47
N HIS A 22 -4.03 -20.68 -2.55
CA HIS A 22 -5.29 -19.95 -2.58
C HIS A 22 -5.33 -19.06 -3.81
N GLY A 23 -6.48 -18.96 -4.47
CA GLY A 23 -6.58 -18.11 -5.65
C GLY A 23 -8.00 -17.63 -5.90
N TRP A 24 -8.10 -16.46 -6.53
CA TRP A 24 -9.36 -15.84 -6.92
C TRP A 24 -9.36 -15.51 -8.41
N THR A 25 -10.55 -15.36 -8.98
CA THR A 25 -10.69 -14.95 -10.37
C THR A 25 -10.22 -13.51 -10.53
N GLY A 26 -9.29 -13.27 -11.43
CA GLY A 26 -8.72 -11.96 -11.71
C GLY A 26 -7.59 -12.09 -12.72
N LEU A 27 -7.69 -11.37 -13.82
CA LEU A 27 -6.63 -11.25 -14.81
C LEU A 27 -6.41 -9.77 -15.10
N PHE A 28 -5.39 -9.21 -14.46
CA PHE A 28 -4.88 -7.93 -14.87
C PHE A 28 -3.86 -8.12 -15.97
N GLN A 29 -4.01 -7.36 -17.05
CA GLN A 29 -3.09 -7.42 -18.20
C GLN A 29 -2.89 -6.02 -18.76
N GLU A 30 -1.64 -5.69 -19.02
CA GLU A 30 -1.27 -4.48 -19.75
C GLU A 30 -0.01 -4.77 -20.61
N SER A 31 0.30 -3.87 -21.55
CA SER A 31 1.25 -4.16 -22.62
C SER A 31 2.72 -4.16 -22.19
N MET A 32 3.10 -3.50 -21.10
CA MET A 32 4.51 -3.34 -20.69
C MET A 32 4.96 -4.40 -19.69
N GLY A 33 4.17 -4.67 -18.64
CA GLY A 33 4.52 -5.61 -17.58
C GLY A 33 3.85 -6.98 -17.72
N GLY A 34 2.96 -7.14 -18.69
CA GLY A 34 2.25 -8.40 -18.93
C GLY A 34 1.17 -8.72 -17.88
N PRO A 35 0.67 -9.96 -17.84
CA PRO A 35 -0.38 -10.36 -16.91
C PRO A 35 0.15 -10.67 -15.51
N GLY A 36 -0.69 -10.44 -14.49
CA GLY A 36 -0.53 -10.96 -13.14
C GLY A 36 -0.52 -9.90 -12.03
N PRO A 37 -0.45 -10.36 -10.77
CA PRO A 37 -0.39 -9.51 -9.60
C PRO A 37 0.92 -8.71 -9.54
N ARG A 38 0.88 -7.56 -8.89
CA ARG A 38 2.01 -6.62 -8.76
C ARG A 38 2.51 -6.49 -7.32
N ALA A 39 1.62 -6.67 -6.33
CA ALA A 39 1.93 -6.46 -4.93
C ALA A 39 2.53 -7.71 -4.28
N THR A 40 3.41 -7.49 -3.30
CA THR A 40 3.90 -8.55 -2.41
C THR A 40 2.91 -8.75 -1.27
N PRO A 41 2.51 -9.98 -0.94
CA PRO A 41 1.68 -10.25 0.24
C PRO A 41 2.40 -9.88 1.53
N THR A 42 1.67 -9.35 2.50
CA THR A 42 2.21 -9.04 3.83
C THR A 42 1.77 -10.08 4.84
N TRP A 43 2.74 -10.62 5.58
CA TRP A 43 2.47 -11.53 6.71
C TRP A 43 2.43 -10.76 8.03
N SER A 44 1.44 -11.03 8.86
CA SER A 44 1.36 -10.52 10.23
C SER A 44 0.50 -11.43 11.09
N ASP A 45 1.01 -11.78 12.25
CA ASP A 45 0.29 -12.49 13.30
C ASP A 45 -0.51 -13.73 12.81
N GLY A 46 0.17 -14.60 12.05
CA GLY A 46 -0.42 -15.83 11.52
C GLY A 46 -1.39 -15.66 10.37
N LYS A 47 -1.55 -14.45 9.85
CA LYS A 47 -2.35 -14.11 8.68
C LYS A 47 -1.48 -13.62 7.54
N LEU A 48 -1.97 -13.80 6.31
CA LEU A 48 -1.36 -13.29 5.10
C LEU A 48 -2.35 -12.36 4.38
N TYR A 49 -1.86 -11.20 3.96
CA TYR A 49 -2.66 -10.16 3.31
C TYR A 49 -2.17 -9.93 1.88
N PRO A 50 -2.63 -10.70 0.90
CA PRO A 50 -2.38 -10.43 -0.52
C PRO A 50 -3.27 -9.32 -1.04
N LEU A 51 -2.73 -8.51 -1.97
CA LEU A 51 -3.47 -7.56 -2.78
C LEU A 51 -3.29 -7.91 -4.26
N GLY A 52 -4.41 -8.16 -4.93
CA GLY A 52 -4.44 -8.40 -6.36
C GLY A 52 -4.34 -7.10 -7.17
N ALA A 53 -3.86 -7.20 -8.41
CA ALA A 53 -3.71 -6.05 -9.29
C ALA A 53 -5.04 -5.35 -9.66
N LEU A 54 -6.18 -6.02 -9.48
CA LEU A 54 -7.53 -5.48 -9.66
C LEU A 54 -8.17 -4.96 -8.36
N GLY A 55 -7.36 -4.81 -7.29
CA GLY A 55 -7.82 -4.27 -6.02
C GLY A 55 -8.43 -5.26 -5.04
N GLU A 56 -8.38 -6.56 -5.33
CA GLU A 56 -8.84 -7.60 -4.41
C GLU A 56 -7.86 -7.76 -3.26
N LEU A 57 -8.23 -7.30 -2.07
CA LEU A 57 -7.52 -7.48 -0.81
C LEU A 57 -8.15 -8.62 -0.03
N GLN A 58 -7.33 -9.55 0.45
CA GLN A 58 -7.80 -10.66 1.26
C GLN A 58 -7.00 -10.81 2.54
N ALA A 59 -7.60 -11.43 3.56
CA ALA A 59 -6.88 -12.01 4.68
C ALA A 59 -7.02 -13.51 4.63
N LEU A 60 -5.89 -14.19 4.68
CA LEU A 60 -5.80 -15.65 4.65
C LEU A 60 -5.17 -16.14 5.94
N ASN A 61 -5.58 -17.30 6.41
CA ASN A 61 -4.83 -18.03 7.43
C ASN A 61 -3.49 -18.48 6.81
N ALA A 62 -2.38 -18.02 7.35
CA ALA A 62 -1.06 -18.28 6.78
C ALA A 62 -0.64 -19.75 6.84
N SER A 63 -1.23 -20.57 7.74
CA SER A 63 -0.89 -21.98 7.88
C SER A 63 -1.51 -22.88 6.81
N ASN A 64 -2.68 -22.53 6.27
CA ASN A 64 -3.45 -23.39 5.37
C ASN A 64 -4.05 -22.69 4.15
N GLY A 65 -3.92 -21.34 4.03
CA GLY A 65 -4.45 -20.56 2.92
C GLY A 65 -5.97 -20.34 2.96
N GLU A 66 -6.64 -20.66 4.07
CA GLU A 66 -8.08 -20.44 4.22
C GLU A 66 -8.43 -18.96 4.21
N LEU A 67 -9.46 -18.58 3.45
CA LEU A 67 -9.97 -17.22 3.38
C LEU A 67 -10.68 -16.84 4.69
N LEU A 68 -10.23 -15.76 5.32
CA LEU A 68 -10.85 -15.19 6.52
C LEU A 68 -11.82 -14.07 6.17
N TRP A 69 -11.40 -13.13 5.34
CA TRP A 69 -12.23 -12.06 4.80
C TRP A 69 -11.65 -11.52 3.48
N ARG A 70 -12.47 -10.78 2.72
CA ARG A 70 -12.06 -10.12 1.48
C ARG A 70 -12.72 -8.76 1.31
N ARG A 71 -12.04 -7.85 0.60
CA ARG A 71 -12.52 -6.52 0.19
C ARG A 71 -12.02 -6.22 -1.22
N ASN A 72 -12.75 -5.38 -1.95
CA ASN A 72 -12.17 -4.74 -3.13
C ASN A 72 -11.91 -3.27 -2.80
N ILE A 73 -10.62 -2.89 -2.72
CA ILE A 73 -10.21 -1.55 -2.27
C ILE A 73 -10.59 -0.45 -3.26
N LEU A 74 -10.69 -0.76 -4.55
CA LEU A 74 -11.11 0.19 -5.59
C LEU A 74 -12.62 0.45 -5.50
N GLU A 75 -13.42 -0.58 -5.25
CA GLU A 75 -14.87 -0.44 -5.01
C GLU A 75 -15.14 0.37 -3.74
N ASP A 76 -14.42 0.11 -2.66
CA ASP A 76 -14.57 0.82 -1.39
C ASP A 76 -14.16 2.30 -1.52
N ALA A 77 -13.11 2.58 -2.30
CA ALA A 77 -12.69 3.95 -2.62
C ALA A 77 -13.60 4.64 -3.64
N GLY A 78 -14.33 3.89 -4.46
CA GLY A 78 -15.14 4.41 -5.56
C GLY A 78 -14.31 4.92 -6.74
N VAL A 79 -13.21 4.24 -7.06
CA VAL A 79 -12.26 4.64 -8.11
C VAL A 79 -11.99 3.53 -9.12
N GLY A 80 -11.55 3.92 -10.31
CA GLY A 80 -11.00 3.00 -11.30
C GLY A 80 -9.57 2.55 -10.94
N ASN A 81 -9.13 1.48 -11.57
CA ASN A 81 -7.79 0.96 -11.37
C ASN A 81 -6.72 1.90 -11.95
N LEU A 82 -5.53 1.82 -11.40
CA LEU A 82 -4.34 2.47 -11.97
C LEU A 82 -3.94 1.81 -13.29
N THR A 83 -3.27 2.55 -14.16
CA THR A 83 -2.84 2.07 -15.48
C THR A 83 -2.06 0.76 -15.42
N TRP A 84 -1.17 0.62 -14.44
CA TRP A 84 -0.35 -0.59 -14.25
C TRP A 84 -0.82 -1.49 -13.11
N GLY A 85 -2.06 -1.30 -12.64
CA GLY A 85 -2.68 -2.10 -11.58
C GLY A 85 -2.22 -1.72 -10.17
N MET A 86 -2.93 -2.23 -9.16
CA MET A 86 -2.56 -2.05 -7.76
C MET A 86 -1.26 -2.81 -7.46
N SER A 87 -0.22 -2.09 -6.98
CA SER A 87 1.12 -2.64 -6.78
C SER A 87 1.68 -2.44 -5.37
N GLY A 88 1.15 -1.51 -4.59
CA GLY A 88 1.58 -1.30 -3.21
C GLY A 88 1.25 -2.50 -2.33
N ALA A 89 2.25 -3.05 -1.64
CA ALA A 89 2.00 -4.10 -0.64
C ALA A 89 1.16 -3.54 0.51
N PRO A 90 0.15 -4.29 1.04
CA PRO A 90 -0.56 -3.85 2.24
C PRO A 90 0.39 -3.69 3.44
N LEU A 91 0.19 -2.65 4.24
CA LEU A 91 0.89 -2.47 5.51
C LEU A 91 -0.01 -2.97 6.65
N VAL A 92 0.55 -3.75 7.56
CA VAL A 92 -0.17 -4.14 8.79
C VAL A 92 0.42 -3.42 9.99
N ASP A 93 -0.42 -2.69 10.71
CA ASP A 93 -0.04 -1.91 11.88
C ASP A 93 -1.18 -1.82 12.89
N ASP A 94 -0.87 -2.09 14.15
CA ASP A 94 -1.80 -2.00 15.28
C ASP A 94 -3.19 -2.58 14.99
N GLY A 95 -3.21 -3.82 14.46
CA GLY A 95 -4.45 -4.54 14.12
C GLY A 95 -5.20 -3.99 12.91
N ARG A 96 -4.56 -3.15 12.10
CA ARG A 96 -5.12 -2.57 10.87
C ARG A 96 -4.33 -2.99 9.64
N VAL A 97 -5.02 -3.15 8.53
CA VAL A 97 -4.44 -3.38 7.19
C VAL A 97 -4.63 -2.11 6.37
N ILE A 98 -3.56 -1.42 6.05
CA ILE A 98 -3.56 -0.10 5.40
C ILE A 98 -3.16 -0.26 3.93
N VAL A 99 -3.94 0.35 3.04
CA VAL A 99 -3.73 0.33 1.59
C VAL A 99 -3.98 1.71 0.97
N PHE A 100 -3.44 1.93 -0.22
CA PHE A 100 -3.52 3.20 -0.95
C PHE A 100 -4.22 3.05 -2.31
N PRO A 101 -5.56 2.88 -2.35
CA PRO A 101 -6.29 2.79 -3.61
C PRO A 101 -6.27 4.09 -4.42
N GLY A 102 -5.99 5.22 -3.79
CA GLY A 102 -6.34 6.53 -4.31
C GLY A 102 -7.84 6.78 -4.19
N GLY A 103 -8.28 8.00 -4.43
CA GLY A 103 -9.69 8.33 -4.41
C GLY A 103 -9.97 9.73 -3.87
N ARG A 104 -11.25 10.11 -3.92
CA ARG A 104 -11.77 11.38 -3.37
C ARG A 104 -12.66 11.10 -2.16
N ASN A 105 -13.13 12.17 -1.51
CA ASN A 105 -14.01 12.09 -0.34
C ASN A 105 -13.38 11.32 0.83
N ASN A 106 -12.12 11.66 1.15
CA ASN A 106 -11.32 11.03 2.19
C ASN A 106 -11.16 9.51 2.03
N LYS A 107 -10.90 9.03 0.80
CA LYS A 107 -10.82 7.60 0.51
C LYS A 107 -9.55 7.17 -0.21
N SER A 108 -8.56 8.04 -0.35
CA SER A 108 -7.30 7.65 -1.00
C SER A 108 -6.39 6.79 -0.13
N VAL A 109 -6.61 6.81 1.17
CA VAL A 109 -6.00 5.89 2.14
C VAL A 109 -7.13 5.19 2.89
N ILE A 110 -7.08 3.88 2.97
CA ILE A 110 -8.07 3.07 3.70
C ILE A 110 -7.35 2.14 4.67
N ALA A 111 -7.79 2.14 5.92
CA ALA A 111 -7.41 1.15 6.92
C ALA A 111 -8.58 0.24 7.24
N TYR A 112 -8.36 -1.06 7.13
CA TYR A 112 -9.31 -2.10 7.50
C TYR A 112 -8.92 -2.74 8.81
N ASN A 113 -9.88 -3.16 9.62
CA ASN A 113 -9.64 -4.00 10.78
C ASN A 113 -9.09 -5.37 10.32
N ALA A 114 -7.93 -5.74 10.81
CA ALA A 114 -7.26 -7.00 10.46
C ALA A 114 -8.06 -8.25 10.89
N ALA A 115 -9.01 -8.09 11.82
CA ALA A 115 -9.84 -9.17 12.32
C ALA A 115 -10.92 -9.59 11.32
N ASP A 116 -11.63 -8.63 10.70
CA ASP A 116 -12.85 -8.88 9.95
C ASP A 116 -12.96 -8.14 8.61
N GLY A 117 -11.99 -7.27 8.28
CA GLY A 117 -11.99 -6.47 7.05
C GLY A 117 -12.97 -5.30 7.03
N SER A 118 -13.60 -4.96 8.16
CA SER A 118 -14.40 -3.73 8.24
C SER A 118 -13.51 -2.49 8.15
N ILE A 119 -14.02 -1.40 7.58
CA ILE A 119 -13.26 -0.14 7.49
C ILE A 119 -13.12 0.45 8.89
N ALA A 120 -11.87 0.65 9.34
CA ALA A 120 -11.54 1.31 10.60
C ALA A 120 -11.52 2.83 10.43
N TRP A 121 -10.83 3.33 9.40
CA TRP A 121 -10.83 4.73 9.01
C TRP A 121 -10.48 4.89 7.53
N THR A 122 -10.78 6.07 6.97
CA THR A 122 -10.37 6.51 5.65
C THR A 122 -9.82 7.92 5.71
N SER A 123 -8.94 8.27 4.78
CA SER A 123 -8.28 9.58 4.79
C SER A 123 -7.79 9.97 3.40
N GLN A 124 -7.52 11.26 3.22
CA GLN A 124 -6.93 11.91 2.07
C GLN A 124 -7.76 11.85 0.77
N ASP A 125 -7.45 12.78 -0.15
CA ASP A 125 -8.18 13.01 -1.42
C ASP A 125 -7.23 12.99 -2.61
N ASP A 126 -6.31 12.02 -2.66
CA ASP A 126 -5.26 11.95 -3.66
C ASP A 126 -5.56 10.94 -4.77
N GLN A 127 -4.97 11.16 -5.91
CA GLN A 127 -4.79 10.12 -6.90
C GLN A 127 -3.81 9.07 -6.38
N GLY A 128 -4.09 7.79 -6.59
CA GLY A 128 -3.21 6.70 -6.18
C GLY A 128 -1.81 6.81 -6.77
N GLY A 129 -0.83 6.36 -6.00
CA GLY A 129 0.54 6.09 -6.44
C GLY A 129 0.81 4.60 -6.48
N TYR A 130 2.05 4.22 -6.79
CA TYR A 130 2.47 2.82 -6.92
C TYR A 130 3.35 2.36 -5.75
N ALA A 131 3.76 3.28 -4.87
CA ALA A 131 4.55 2.97 -3.69
C ALA A 131 3.72 2.25 -2.62
N SER A 132 4.35 1.36 -1.88
CA SER A 132 3.72 0.72 -0.71
C SER A 132 3.63 1.69 0.46
N PRO A 133 2.59 1.57 1.32
CA PRO A 133 2.56 2.23 2.62
C PRO A 133 3.80 1.87 3.45
N GLN A 134 4.30 2.82 4.20
CA GLN A 134 5.47 2.64 5.04
C GLN A 134 5.32 3.40 6.35
N LEU A 135 5.82 2.81 7.44
CA LEU A 135 5.97 3.51 8.72
C LEU A 135 7.38 4.08 8.84
N ALA A 136 7.48 5.28 9.37
CA ALA A 136 8.73 5.92 9.75
C ALA A 136 8.56 6.62 11.10
N THR A 137 9.66 6.84 11.82
CA THR A 137 9.67 7.71 12.99
C THR A 137 10.52 8.93 12.63
N LEU A 138 9.87 10.06 12.37
CA LEU A 138 10.50 11.30 11.95
C LEU A 138 10.15 12.40 12.93
N ALA A 139 11.16 13.18 13.38
CA ALA A 139 11.02 14.25 14.38
C ALA A 139 10.27 13.73 15.64
N ASP A 140 10.71 12.59 16.17
CA ASP A 140 10.15 11.89 17.35
C ASP A 140 8.71 11.45 17.26
N LYS A 141 8.09 11.50 16.05
CA LYS A 141 6.72 11.06 15.82
C LYS A 141 6.68 9.86 14.85
N ARG A 142 6.02 8.79 15.26
CA ARG A 142 5.70 7.66 14.38
C ARG A 142 4.63 8.08 13.38
N GLN A 143 4.87 7.83 12.09
CA GLN A 143 4.08 8.35 10.98
C GLN A 143 3.88 7.27 9.92
N LEU A 144 2.73 7.31 9.26
CA LEU A 144 2.45 6.58 8.04
C LEU A 144 2.82 7.47 6.85
N LEU A 145 3.74 7.02 6.02
CA LEU A 145 4.13 7.71 4.80
C LEU A 145 3.27 7.24 3.63
N TYR A 146 2.61 8.18 2.98
CA TYR A 146 1.84 7.96 1.75
C TYR A 146 2.44 8.75 0.60
N PHE A 147 2.95 8.05 -0.43
CA PHE A 147 3.46 8.66 -1.65
C PHE A 147 2.41 8.51 -2.75
N SER A 148 1.59 9.55 -2.90
CA SER A 148 0.50 9.62 -3.89
C SER A 148 1.04 9.94 -5.29
N GLY A 149 0.16 10.04 -6.27
CA GLY A 149 0.51 10.49 -7.61
C GLY A 149 1.10 11.91 -7.67
N LYS A 150 0.83 12.79 -6.67
CA LYS A 150 1.16 14.23 -6.72
C LYS A 150 1.85 14.81 -5.50
N ARG A 151 1.93 14.08 -4.41
CA ARG A 151 2.59 14.54 -3.18
C ARG A 151 3.02 13.36 -2.31
N ILE A 152 3.95 13.61 -1.42
CA ILE A 152 4.21 12.75 -0.28
C ILE A 152 3.63 13.38 0.97
N VAL A 153 3.06 12.57 1.84
CA VAL A 153 2.48 13.02 3.10
C VAL A 153 2.89 12.12 4.25
N GLY A 154 3.04 12.73 5.44
CA GLY A 154 3.06 12.02 6.71
C GLY A 154 1.68 12.07 7.35
N LEU A 155 1.17 10.92 7.77
CA LEU A 155 -0.12 10.78 8.42
C LEU A 155 0.05 10.18 9.82
N ASP A 156 -0.88 10.48 10.73
CA ASP A 156 -0.99 9.71 11.97
C ASP A 156 -1.53 8.31 11.65
N PRO A 157 -0.83 7.22 11.97
CA PRO A 157 -1.29 5.87 11.64
C PRO A 157 -2.53 5.45 12.43
N ALA A 158 -2.89 6.17 13.50
CA ALA A 158 -4.05 5.84 14.32
C ALA A 158 -5.39 6.14 13.63
N ASP A 159 -5.46 7.24 12.85
CA ASP A 159 -6.70 7.72 12.24
C ASP A 159 -6.54 8.28 10.83
N GLY A 160 -5.32 8.31 10.29
CA GLY A 160 -5.01 8.85 8.96
C GLY A 160 -4.99 10.39 8.89
N SER A 161 -5.00 11.09 10.02
CA SER A 161 -4.93 12.56 10.04
C SER A 161 -3.61 13.06 9.44
N LEU A 162 -3.67 14.16 8.69
CA LEU A 162 -2.52 14.75 8.03
C LEU A 162 -1.60 15.41 9.06
N LEU A 163 -0.32 15.05 9.06
CA LEU A 163 0.73 15.68 9.86
C LEU A 163 1.50 16.72 9.05
N TRP A 164 1.90 16.37 7.84
CA TRP A 164 2.60 17.24 6.89
C TRP A 164 2.43 16.75 5.46
N GLU A 165 2.71 17.61 4.50
CA GLU A 165 2.72 17.30 3.09
C GLU A 165 3.85 18.00 2.34
N HIS A 166 4.32 17.37 1.26
CA HIS A 166 5.26 17.97 0.32
C HIS A 166 4.81 17.67 -1.11
N PRO A 167 4.57 18.68 -1.95
CA PRO A 167 4.18 18.50 -3.35
C PRO A 167 5.28 17.75 -4.13
N TRP A 168 4.85 16.78 -4.96
CA TRP A 168 5.76 15.99 -5.77
C TRP A 168 5.08 15.59 -7.08
N TYR A 169 5.36 16.29 -8.15
CA TYR A 169 4.74 16.11 -9.45
C TYR A 169 5.68 15.37 -10.39
N SER A 170 5.55 14.06 -10.50
CA SER A 170 6.26 13.27 -11.50
C SER A 170 5.47 13.15 -12.80
N ASN A 171 6.15 12.80 -13.91
CA ASN A 171 5.47 12.55 -15.17
C ASN A 171 4.47 11.38 -15.04
N ASN A 172 3.25 11.61 -15.51
CA ASN A 172 2.13 10.64 -15.47
C ASN A 172 1.71 10.19 -14.05
N ASP A 173 2.05 10.99 -13.03
CA ASP A 173 1.73 10.70 -11.63
C ASP A 173 2.28 9.32 -11.15
N ILE A 174 3.44 8.91 -11.71
CA ILE A 174 4.09 7.63 -11.40
C ILE A 174 5.10 7.82 -10.28
N ASN A 175 4.67 7.56 -9.05
CA ASN A 175 5.52 7.52 -7.87
C ASN A 175 5.50 6.10 -7.30
N SER A 176 6.57 5.35 -7.53
CA SER A 176 6.66 3.92 -7.19
C SER A 176 7.80 3.60 -6.21
N ALA A 177 8.82 4.48 -6.12
CA ALA A 177 9.87 4.28 -5.14
C ALA A 177 9.35 4.50 -3.72
N GLN A 178 9.73 3.63 -2.78
CA GLN A 178 9.45 3.89 -1.38
C GLN A 178 10.38 4.99 -0.88
N PRO A 179 9.87 5.96 -0.09
CA PRO A 179 10.71 6.92 0.61
C PRO A 179 11.68 6.21 1.56
N ILE A 180 12.86 6.75 1.76
CA ILE A 180 13.87 6.17 2.63
C ILE A 180 14.14 7.12 3.79
N GLN A 181 13.84 6.67 5.02
CA GLN A 181 14.28 7.38 6.21
C GLN A 181 15.80 7.30 6.30
N VAL A 182 16.48 8.46 6.29
CA VAL A 182 17.94 8.56 6.34
C VAL A 182 18.44 8.64 7.76
N ASP A 183 17.73 9.44 8.59
CA ASP A 183 17.98 9.62 10.01
C ASP A 183 16.68 10.03 10.74
N ASP A 184 16.79 10.62 11.93
CA ASP A 184 15.64 10.92 12.80
C ASP A 184 14.71 12.01 12.24
N ASP A 185 15.16 12.84 11.30
CA ASP A 185 14.35 13.93 10.73
C ASP A 185 14.48 14.07 9.20
N HIS A 186 15.28 13.22 8.53
CA HIS A 186 15.45 13.30 7.09
C HIS A 186 14.84 12.12 6.34
N LEU A 187 14.11 12.46 5.27
CA LEU A 187 13.46 11.54 4.37
C LEU A 187 13.93 11.76 2.93
N TRP A 188 14.52 10.73 2.32
CA TRP A 188 14.89 10.75 0.91
C TRP A 188 13.73 10.29 0.06
N VAL A 189 13.34 11.09 -0.92
CA VAL A 189 12.30 10.77 -1.91
C VAL A 189 12.86 10.86 -3.32
N SER A 190 12.38 9.98 -4.22
CA SER A 190 12.83 9.98 -5.61
C SER A 190 11.75 9.47 -6.55
N SER A 191 11.80 9.96 -7.79
CA SER A 191 11.01 9.45 -8.90
C SER A 191 11.83 9.42 -10.17
N SER A 192 11.48 8.51 -11.04
CA SER A 192 12.07 8.34 -12.37
C SER A 192 11.59 9.42 -13.36
N TYR A 193 11.79 9.19 -14.65
CA TYR A 193 11.33 10.04 -15.76
C TYR A 193 11.86 11.48 -15.73
N GLY A 194 13.11 11.66 -15.25
CA GLY A 194 13.76 12.97 -15.22
C GLY A 194 13.33 13.89 -14.07
N HIS A 195 12.54 13.39 -13.12
CA HIS A 195 12.16 14.18 -11.95
C HIS A 195 13.32 14.32 -10.95
N GLY A 196 14.00 13.22 -10.62
CA GLY A 196 15.15 13.22 -9.70
C GLY A 196 14.79 12.83 -8.28
N SER A 197 15.48 13.45 -7.32
CA SER A 197 15.32 13.12 -5.90
C SER A 197 15.54 14.34 -5.02
N GLU A 198 14.93 14.31 -3.83
CA GLU A 198 15.09 15.34 -2.80
C GLU A 198 15.33 14.69 -1.44
N LEU A 199 16.04 15.42 -0.58
CA LEU A 199 16.17 15.11 0.84
C LEU A 199 15.29 16.10 1.61
N LEU A 200 14.18 15.60 2.13
CA LEU A 200 13.25 16.39 2.93
C LEU A 200 13.67 16.37 4.39
N LYS A 201 13.63 17.52 5.05
CA LYS A 201 13.79 17.60 6.49
C LYS A 201 12.44 17.86 7.14
N ILE A 202 11.99 16.93 7.97
CA ILE A 202 10.72 17.01 8.71
C ILE A 202 11.00 17.62 10.09
N VAL A 203 10.37 18.75 10.37
CA VAL A 203 10.61 19.49 11.63
C VAL A 203 9.30 19.68 12.37
N HIS A 204 9.30 19.34 13.66
CA HIS A 204 8.18 19.65 14.54
C HIS A 204 8.19 21.13 14.93
N ARG A 205 7.12 21.87 14.66
CA ARG A 205 6.99 23.28 15.01
C ARG A 205 5.63 23.57 15.64
N GLY A 206 5.63 23.98 16.90
CA GLY A 206 4.39 24.20 17.65
C GLY A 206 3.58 22.91 17.74
N ASP A 207 2.33 22.93 17.28
CA ASP A 207 1.43 21.77 17.31
C ASP A 207 1.43 20.97 15.98
N GLY A 208 2.33 21.27 15.03
CA GLY A 208 2.38 20.64 13.71
C GLY A 208 3.78 20.33 13.21
N PHE A 209 3.84 19.82 11.96
CA PHE A 209 5.07 19.47 11.26
C PHE A 209 5.23 20.31 9.98
N VAL A 210 6.46 20.54 9.58
CA VAL A 210 6.87 21.20 8.34
C VAL A 210 8.09 20.50 7.77
#